data_9ab71d7465d22a1b0765e8484ea4a685
#
_entry.id   9ab71d7465d22a1b0765e8484ea4a685
#
_cell.length_a   1.000
_cell.length_b   1.000
_cell.length_c   1.000
_cell.angle_alpha   90.00
_cell.angle_beta   90.00
_cell.angle_gamma   90.00
#
_symmetry.space_group_name_H-M   'P 1'
#
loop_
_entity.id
_entity.type
_entity.pdbx_description
1 polymer ?
#
loop_
_entity_poly.entity_id
_entity_poly.type
_entity_poly.pdbx_seq_one_letter_code
_entity_poly.pdbx_strand_id
1 'polypeptide(L)'
;VLKDASATAIYGSRASNGVILITTKKGKAGQKMKVSYDANVSFGNVLKHLEVLTGDQLRAYATSAGQSAQANYYLMNDNVDWFDQIYRTAVSTDHNVSIMGGVKNNVVDMPYRASVGYTLNNGAVKGSQMQRVTASLNLNPSFFDNHLIFNLNAKGMYIYNQYEPGIAGAYLDKDPTQPIYSDGDLTNVYGENILAGVTDGKDYYITKEELDTYWGGFFQPLGTSSNINGPYDDPNWMYSLRSGANPLAQLQHQSNTSNAGQFVGNLEATYKVHGFEDLVLHANLGADYSFGKQTNVNSLYGTASHYTGWNGAEQK
;
A
#
# COMPACT_ATOMS: atom_id res chain seq x y z
N VAL A 1 28.92 -8.71 -8.98
CA VAL A 1 28.29 -9.75 -8.12
C VAL A 1 29.34 -10.79 -7.79
N LEU A 2 29.60 -11.01 -6.52
CA LEU A 2 30.53 -12.03 -6.02
C LEU A 2 29.71 -13.25 -5.58
N LYS A 3 30.01 -14.42 -6.12
CA LYS A 3 29.21 -15.65 -5.88
C LYS A 3 30.06 -16.82 -5.35
N ASP A 4 31.30 -16.58 -5.02
CA ASP A 4 32.25 -17.62 -4.62
C ASP A 4 32.61 -17.58 -3.13
N ALA A 5 33.40 -18.55 -2.67
CA ALA A 5 33.82 -18.64 -1.28
C ALA A 5 34.64 -17.44 -0.80
N SER A 6 35.25 -16.66 -1.72
CA SER A 6 35.99 -15.44 -1.38
C SER A 6 35.07 -14.34 -0.86
N ALA A 7 33.80 -14.32 -1.30
CA ALA A 7 32.81 -13.40 -0.79
C ALA A 7 32.46 -13.67 0.67
N THR A 8 32.33 -14.95 1.06
CA THR A 8 32.02 -15.32 2.45
C THR A 8 33.19 -15.04 3.40
N ALA A 9 34.41 -15.15 2.90
CA ALA A 9 35.62 -14.84 3.69
C ALA A 9 35.71 -13.35 4.05
N ILE A 10 35.28 -12.46 3.15
CA ILE A 10 35.35 -11.01 3.36
C ILE A 10 34.08 -10.46 4.05
N TYR A 11 32.89 -10.96 3.70
CA TYR A 11 31.61 -10.40 4.12
C TYR A 11 30.84 -11.26 5.13
N GLY A 12 31.45 -12.35 5.60
CA GLY A 12 30.90 -13.24 6.62
C GLY A 12 29.79 -14.17 6.11
N SER A 13 29.14 -14.88 7.04
CA SER A 13 28.13 -15.90 6.72
C SER A 13 26.89 -15.37 5.95
N ARG A 14 26.58 -14.10 6.10
CA ARG A 14 25.50 -13.44 5.34
C ARG A 14 25.75 -13.41 3.84
N ALA A 15 26.97 -13.58 3.40
CA ALA A 15 27.37 -13.59 1.99
C ALA A 15 27.26 -14.98 1.32
N SER A 16 26.76 -16.01 2.03
CA SER A 16 26.63 -17.39 1.51
C SER A 16 25.80 -17.46 0.23
N ASN A 17 24.83 -16.57 0.02
CA ASN A 17 24.02 -16.48 -1.18
C ASN A 17 24.56 -15.49 -2.23
N GLY A 18 25.79 -15.01 -2.04
CA GLY A 18 26.46 -14.03 -2.90
C GLY A 18 26.36 -12.59 -2.39
N VAL A 19 27.22 -11.75 -2.94
CA VAL A 19 27.33 -10.32 -2.60
C VAL A 19 27.15 -9.46 -3.85
N ILE A 20 26.29 -8.45 -3.75
CA ILE A 20 26.15 -7.40 -4.75
C ILE A 20 26.88 -6.16 -4.23
N LEU A 21 28.03 -5.84 -4.81
CA LEU A 21 28.77 -4.62 -4.49
C LEU A 21 28.21 -3.46 -5.33
N ILE A 22 27.70 -2.43 -4.67
CA ILE A 22 27.19 -1.22 -5.30
C ILE A 22 28.13 -0.06 -4.97
N THR A 23 28.78 0.49 -5.97
CA THR A 23 29.61 1.69 -5.83
C THR A 23 28.82 2.91 -6.29
N THR A 24 28.51 3.82 -5.38
CA THR A 24 27.79 5.05 -5.69
C THR A 24 28.69 6.08 -6.38
N LYS A 25 28.08 6.94 -7.21
CA LYS A 25 28.79 8.09 -7.80
C LYS A 25 29.25 9.03 -6.69
N LYS A 26 30.49 9.47 -6.72
CA LYS A 26 31.08 10.45 -5.80
C LYS A 26 31.43 11.73 -6.60
N GLY A 27 31.46 12.88 -5.92
CA GLY A 27 32.07 14.10 -6.44
C GLY A 27 33.59 13.94 -6.61
N LYS A 28 34.21 14.87 -7.29
CA LYS A 28 35.68 14.96 -7.42
C LYS A 28 36.16 16.29 -6.86
N ALA A 29 37.29 16.30 -6.19
CA ALA A 29 37.94 17.53 -5.70
C ALA A 29 38.10 18.55 -6.82
N GLY A 30 37.81 19.83 -6.58
CA GLY A 30 37.87 20.89 -7.58
C GLY A 30 36.81 20.80 -8.70
N GLN A 31 35.90 19.84 -8.66
CA GLN A 31 34.82 19.75 -9.65
C GLN A 31 33.82 20.88 -9.45
N LYS A 32 33.46 21.59 -10.53
CA LYS A 32 32.35 22.54 -10.52
C LYS A 32 31.08 21.84 -10.13
N MET A 33 30.23 22.53 -9.39
CA MET A 33 28.91 22.04 -8.97
C MET A 33 28.06 21.62 -10.18
N LYS A 34 27.54 20.42 -10.14
CA LYS A 34 26.60 19.87 -11.13
C LYS A 34 25.31 19.49 -10.42
N VAL A 35 24.20 19.99 -10.96
CA VAL A 35 22.84 19.61 -10.52
C VAL A 35 22.26 18.65 -11.56
N SER A 36 21.63 17.59 -11.10
CA SER A 36 20.89 16.65 -11.94
C SER A 36 19.49 16.49 -11.40
N TYR A 37 18.53 16.45 -12.29
CA TYR A 37 17.15 16.09 -12.00
C TYR A 37 16.74 14.92 -12.88
N ASP A 38 16.30 13.85 -12.26
CA ASP A 38 15.82 12.64 -12.91
C ASP A 38 14.35 12.47 -12.53
N ALA A 39 13.49 12.25 -13.53
CA ALA A 39 12.06 12.00 -13.30
C ALA A 39 11.60 10.82 -14.13
N ASN A 40 10.72 10.02 -13.56
CA ASN A 40 10.05 8.92 -14.23
C ASN A 40 8.56 8.95 -13.93
N VAL A 41 7.74 8.67 -14.94
CA VAL A 41 6.30 8.48 -14.83
C VAL A 41 5.96 7.12 -15.40
N SER A 42 5.21 6.33 -14.67
CA SER A 42 4.77 5.00 -15.11
C SER A 42 3.26 4.84 -14.98
N PHE A 43 2.69 4.06 -15.91
CA PHE A 43 1.27 3.72 -15.93
C PHE A 43 1.15 2.20 -15.76
N GLY A 44 0.37 1.80 -14.77
CA GLY A 44 0.12 0.40 -14.47
C GLY A 44 -1.34 0.03 -14.69
N ASN A 45 -1.60 -1.00 -15.47
CA ASN A 45 -2.93 -1.55 -15.68
C ASN A 45 -2.93 -3.05 -15.40
N VAL A 46 -4.07 -3.58 -15.01
CA VAL A 46 -4.29 -5.03 -14.95
C VAL A 46 -4.40 -5.55 -16.38
N LEU A 47 -3.47 -6.42 -16.77
CA LEU A 47 -3.42 -6.93 -18.15
C LEU A 47 -4.50 -7.97 -18.44
N LYS A 48 -4.86 -8.78 -17.44
CA LYS A 48 -5.88 -9.83 -17.53
C LYS A 48 -6.57 -9.99 -16.19
N HIS A 49 -7.86 -10.18 -16.23
CA HIS A 49 -8.70 -10.55 -15.10
C HIS A 49 -9.63 -11.68 -15.54
N LEU A 50 -10.24 -12.35 -14.59
CA LEU A 50 -11.28 -13.34 -14.88
C LEU A 50 -12.54 -12.59 -15.30
N GLU A 51 -13.13 -13.00 -16.43
CA GLU A 51 -14.41 -12.49 -16.85
C GLU A 51 -15.51 -13.05 -15.96
N VAL A 52 -16.40 -12.17 -15.52
CA VAL A 52 -17.58 -12.50 -14.73
C VAL A 52 -18.83 -12.15 -15.54
N LEU A 53 -19.96 -12.73 -15.20
CA LEU A 53 -21.23 -12.40 -15.86
C LEU A 53 -21.60 -10.95 -15.53
N THR A 54 -22.08 -10.23 -16.52
CA THR A 54 -22.75 -8.95 -16.31
C THR A 54 -24.11 -9.16 -15.64
N GLY A 55 -24.72 -8.11 -15.08
CA GLY A 55 -26.04 -8.19 -14.47
C GLY A 55 -27.09 -8.74 -15.43
N ASP A 56 -27.08 -8.28 -16.70
CA ASP A 56 -27.99 -8.77 -17.74
C ASP A 56 -27.78 -10.26 -18.05
N GLN A 57 -26.52 -10.68 -18.16
CA GLN A 57 -26.18 -12.09 -18.39
C GLN A 57 -26.58 -12.98 -17.21
N LEU A 58 -26.39 -12.50 -16.00
CA LEU A 58 -26.77 -13.24 -14.79
C LEU A 58 -28.29 -13.40 -14.71
N ARG A 59 -29.07 -12.34 -14.99
CA ARG A 59 -30.55 -12.41 -15.07
C ARG A 59 -31.02 -13.38 -16.15
N ALA A 60 -30.43 -13.32 -17.33
CA ALA A 60 -30.76 -14.22 -18.44
C ALA A 60 -30.44 -15.68 -18.10
N TYR A 61 -29.29 -15.92 -17.47
CA TYR A 61 -28.90 -17.25 -17.01
C TYR A 61 -29.86 -17.80 -15.95
N ALA A 62 -30.20 -17.02 -14.95
CA ALA A 62 -31.11 -17.44 -13.89
C ALA A 62 -32.50 -17.77 -14.43
N THR A 63 -33.00 -16.98 -15.39
CA THR A 63 -34.27 -17.27 -16.08
C THR A 63 -34.19 -18.57 -16.90
N SER A 64 -33.12 -18.76 -17.67
CA SER A 64 -32.95 -19.95 -18.50
C SER A 64 -32.73 -21.23 -17.72
N ALA A 65 -32.09 -21.13 -16.56
CA ALA A 65 -31.82 -22.26 -15.66
C ALA A 65 -33.07 -22.72 -14.88
N GLY A 66 -34.18 -22.03 -15.02
CA GLY A 66 -35.44 -22.36 -14.30
C GLY A 66 -35.27 -22.25 -12.78
N GLN A 67 -34.43 -21.35 -12.33
CA GLN A 67 -34.20 -21.10 -10.90
C GLN A 67 -35.53 -20.78 -10.20
N SER A 68 -35.68 -21.25 -8.97
CA SER A 68 -36.89 -20.95 -8.19
C SER A 68 -37.00 -19.43 -7.97
N ALA A 69 -38.21 -18.93 -7.78
CA ALA A 69 -38.46 -17.53 -7.41
C ALA A 69 -37.63 -17.13 -6.18
N GLN A 70 -37.43 -18.04 -5.26
CA GLN A 70 -36.64 -17.83 -4.06
C GLN A 70 -35.11 -17.68 -4.35
N ALA A 71 -34.59 -18.39 -5.36
CA ALA A 71 -33.20 -18.25 -5.78
C ALA A 71 -32.97 -16.93 -6.54
N ASN A 72 -34.00 -16.45 -7.26
CA ASN A 72 -33.96 -15.19 -8.01
C ASN A 72 -34.36 -13.98 -7.17
N TYR A 73 -34.76 -14.17 -5.93
CA TYR A 73 -35.24 -13.09 -5.03
C TYR A 73 -34.22 -11.97 -4.86
N TYR A 74 -32.93 -12.30 -4.89
CA TYR A 74 -31.85 -11.34 -4.69
C TYR A 74 -31.33 -10.72 -6.00
N LEU A 75 -31.86 -11.11 -7.16
CA LEU A 75 -31.51 -10.47 -8.44
C LEU A 75 -32.18 -9.10 -8.53
N MET A 76 -31.37 -8.08 -8.64
CA MET A 76 -31.82 -6.70 -8.76
C MET A 76 -31.72 -6.19 -10.20
N ASN A 77 -32.02 -4.92 -10.41
CA ASN A 77 -32.14 -4.34 -11.73
C ASN A 77 -30.87 -3.63 -12.21
N ASP A 78 -29.85 -3.49 -11.36
CA ASP A 78 -28.59 -2.86 -11.74
C ASP A 78 -27.70 -3.75 -12.61
N ASN A 79 -26.66 -3.15 -13.14
CA ASN A 79 -25.65 -3.81 -13.98
C ASN A 79 -24.26 -3.21 -13.67
N VAL A 80 -23.72 -3.55 -12.48
CA VAL A 80 -22.49 -2.97 -11.95
C VAL A 80 -21.28 -3.79 -12.43
N ASP A 81 -20.33 -3.12 -13.06
CA ASP A 81 -18.99 -3.68 -13.27
C ASP A 81 -18.13 -3.48 -12.01
N TRP A 82 -18.10 -4.50 -11.17
CA TRP A 82 -17.34 -4.45 -9.92
C TRP A 82 -15.83 -4.40 -10.14
N PHE A 83 -15.33 -4.91 -11.28
CA PHE A 83 -13.91 -4.79 -11.61
C PHE A 83 -13.52 -3.32 -11.79
N ASP A 84 -14.26 -2.57 -12.59
CA ASP A 84 -14.03 -1.14 -12.83
C ASP A 84 -14.22 -0.30 -11.56
N GLN A 85 -15.08 -0.76 -10.63
CA GLN A 85 -15.24 -0.08 -9.33
C GLN A 85 -14.04 -0.26 -8.42
N ILE A 86 -13.33 -1.38 -8.49
CA ILE A 86 -12.21 -1.73 -7.61
C ILE A 86 -10.87 -1.30 -8.20
N TYR A 87 -10.71 -1.44 -9.51
CA TYR A 87 -9.45 -1.20 -10.19
C TYR A 87 -9.36 0.18 -10.85
N ARG A 88 -8.17 0.59 -11.15
CA ARG A 88 -7.84 1.84 -11.85
C ARG A 88 -6.56 1.70 -12.66
N THR A 89 -6.37 2.57 -13.64
CA THR A 89 -5.04 2.85 -14.17
C THR A 89 -4.20 3.52 -13.09
N ALA A 90 -3.15 2.86 -12.63
CA ALA A 90 -2.25 3.37 -11.62
C ALA A 90 -1.22 4.31 -12.26
N VAL A 91 -1.16 5.56 -11.83
CA VAL A 91 -0.12 6.51 -12.25
C VAL A 91 0.90 6.63 -11.11
N SER A 92 2.15 6.30 -11.38
CA SER A 92 3.23 6.36 -10.42
C SER A 92 4.32 7.32 -10.92
N THR A 93 4.95 8.04 -10.00
CA THR A 93 6.00 9.00 -10.32
C THR A 93 7.20 8.82 -9.42
N ASP A 94 8.39 9.04 -9.98
CA ASP A 94 9.64 9.07 -9.23
C ASP A 94 10.42 10.32 -9.63
N HIS A 95 10.91 11.06 -8.66
CA HIS A 95 11.64 12.31 -8.84
C HIS A 95 12.89 12.27 -7.98
N ASN A 96 14.04 12.59 -8.56
CA ASN A 96 15.30 12.64 -7.85
C ASN A 96 16.10 13.88 -8.26
N VAL A 97 16.43 14.70 -7.29
CA VAL A 97 17.35 15.82 -7.46
C VAL A 97 18.66 15.47 -6.80
N SER A 98 19.78 15.66 -7.51
CA SER A 98 21.09 15.47 -6.92
C SER A 98 22.03 16.61 -7.29
N ILE A 99 22.86 16.98 -6.33
CA ILE A 99 23.95 17.92 -6.50
C ILE A 99 25.27 17.21 -6.22
N MET A 100 26.26 17.44 -7.02
CA MET A 100 27.62 16.93 -6.80
C MET A 100 28.65 17.97 -7.22
N GLY A 101 29.77 17.97 -6.52
CA GLY A 101 30.87 18.89 -6.80
C GLY A 101 32.06 18.62 -5.89
N GLY A 102 33.00 19.54 -5.85
CA GLY A 102 34.10 19.48 -4.91
C GLY A 102 34.76 20.83 -4.74
N VAL A 103 35.00 21.19 -3.47
CA VAL A 103 35.86 22.33 -3.11
C VAL A 103 37.31 21.84 -3.08
N LYS A 104 38.20 22.62 -3.62
CA LYS A 104 39.65 22.39 -3.53
C LYS A 104 40.35 23.70 -3.26
N ASN A 105 41.09 23.74 -2.15
CA ASN A 105 41.99 24.85 -1.81
C ASN A 105 43.24 24.28 -1.09
N ASN A 106 44.09 25.17 -0.59
CA ASN A 106 45.35 24.77 0.06
C ASN A 106 45.16 24.09 1.43
N VAL A 107 43.92 24.05 1.97
CA VAL A 107 43.60 23.51 3.31
C VAL A 107 42.78 22.21 3.20
N VAL A 108 41.86 22.14 2.23
CA VAL A 108 40.91 21.05 2.12
C VAL A 108 40.59 20.72 0.69
N ASP A 109 40.60 19.44 0.39
CA ASP A 109 39.96 18.84 -0.80
C ASP A 109 38.67 18.15 -0.32
N MET A 110 37.47 18.67 -0.70
CA MET A 110 36.20 18.18 -0.25
C MET A 110 35.25 17.87 -1.42
N PRO A 111 35.33 16.66 -1.98
CA PRO A 111 34.26 16.16 -2.86
C PRO A 111 32.98 15.94 -2.07
N TYR A 112 31.86 16.32 -2.67
CA TYR A 112 30.54 16.15 -2.06
C TYR A 112 29.49 15.67 -3.05
N ARG A 113 28.49 14.97 -2.54
CA ARG A 113 27.25 14.68 -3.23
C ARG A 113 26.10 14.65 -2.24
N ALA A 114 25.02 15.34 -2.59
CA ALA A 114 23.75 15.25 -1.88
C ALA A 114 22.64 14.91 -2.87
N SER A 115 21.64 14.18 -2.45
CA SER A 115 20.45 13.92 -3.25
C SER A 115 19.20 13.81 -2.38
N VAL A 116 18.07 14.23 -2.97
CA VAL A 116 16.74 14.05 -2.40
C VAL A 116 15.86 13.41 -3.47
N GLY A 117 15.16 12.35 -3.11
CA GLY A 117 14.22 11.65 -3.98
C GLY A 117 12.83 11.60 -3.38
N TYR A 118 11.82 11.66 -4.23
CA TYR A 118 10.42 11.42 -3.90
C TYR A 118 9.83 10.41 -4.88
N THR A 119 9.21 9.38 -4.33
CA THR A 119 8.52 8.35 -5.11
C THR A 119 7.06 8.28 -4.66
N LEU A 120 6.14 8.39 -5.61
CA LEU A 120 4.73 8.07 -5.43
C LEU A 120 4.42 6.83 -6.27
N ASN A 121 4.03 5.74 -5.63
CA ASN A 121 3.66 4.51 -6.30
C ASN A 121 2.20 4.17 -5.96
N ASN A 122 1.32 4.29 -6.95
CA ASN A 122 -0.08 3.91 -6.83
C ASN A 122 -0.27 2.47 -7.31
N GLY A 123 -1.06 1.70 -6.56
CA GLY A 123 -1.48 0.37 -6.98
C GLY A 123 -2.66 0.41 -7.96
N ALA A 124 -2.80 -0.65 -8.76
CA ALA A 124 -3.94 -0.83 -9.66
C ALA A 124 -5.26 -1.02 -8.90
N VAL A 125 -5.22 -1.59 -7.70
CA VAL A 125 -6.37 -1.62 -6.77
C VAL A 125 -6.50 -0.26 -6.10
N LYS A 126 -7.70 0.32 -6.12
CA LYS A 126 -8.00 1.59 -5.42
C LYS A 126 -7.68 1.46 -3.93
N GLY A 127 -7.24 2.55 -3.30
CA GLY A 127 -6.83 2.54 -1.89
C GLY A 127 -5.40 2.06 -1.63
N SER A 128 -4.70 1.49 -2.63
CA SER A 128 -3.30 1.09 -2.49
C SER A 128 -2.36 2.21 -2.96
N GLN A 129 -1.46 2.66 -2.08
CA GLN A 129 -0.50 3.73 -2.37
C GLN A 129 0.76 3.60 -1.50
N MET A 130 1.92 3.91 -2.07
CA MET A 130 3.17 4.08 -1.34
C MET A 130 3.79 5.43 -1.70
N GLN A 131 4.18 6.18 -0.68
CA GLN A 131 4.96 7.41 -0.80
C GLN A 131 6.29 7.21 -0.09
N ARG A 132 7.38 7.59 -0.74
CA ARG A 132 8.72 7.45 -0.18
C ARG A 132 9.53 8.72 -0.43
N VAL A 133 10.09 9.25 0.64
CA VAL A 133 11.11 10.30 0.59
C VAL A 133 12.45 9.69 0.94
N THR A 134 13.48 10.00 0.17
CA THR A 134 14.86 9.58 0.43
C THR A 134 15.76 10.81 0.43
N ALA A 135 16.74 10.83 1.33
CA ALA A 135 17.81 11.81 1.33
C ALA A 135 19.15 11.09 1.46
N SER A 136 20.16 11.52 0.75
CA SER A 136 21.51 10.99 0.91
C SER A 136 22.56 12.10 0.85
N LEU A 137 23.61 11.92 1.66
CA LEU A 137 24.74 12.82 1.75
C LEU A 137 26.03 12.00 1.73
N ASN A 138 26.95 12.36 0.85
CA ASN A 138 28.30 11.81 0.81
C ASN A 138 29.27 12.98 0.85
N LEU A 139 30.15 13.01 1.84
CA LEU A 139 31.22 13.97 1.99
C LEU A 139 32.53 13.23 2.19
N ASN A 140 33.54 13.61 1.42
CA ASN A 140 34.86 12.96 1.49
C ASN A 140 35.96 14.01 1.66
N PRO A 141 35.97 14.82 2.73
CA PRO A 141 37.02 15.82 2.91
C PRO A 141 38.36 15.17 3.21
N SER A 142 39.42 15.73 2.63
CA SER A 142 40.81 15.42 2.98
C SER A 142 41.59 16.70 3.31
N PHE A 143 42.46 16.58 4.29
CA PHE A 143 43.24 17.66 4.85
C PHE A 143 44.71 17.30 4.88
N PHE A 144 45.59 18.34 4.98
CA PHE A 144 47.02 18.15 5.15
C PHE A 144 47.63 17.23 4.08
N ASP A 145 47.41 17.54 2.82
CA ASP A 145 47.91 16.78 1.68
C ASP A 145 47.55 15.29 1.74
N ASN A 146 46.29 15.01 2.13
CA ASN A 146 45.69 13.68 2.32
C ASN A 146 46.24 12.88 3.51
N HIS A 147 46.86 13.51 4.50
CA HIS A 147 47.22 12.82 5.74
C HIS A 147 45.98 12.52 6.59
N LEU A 148 44.92 13.37 6.59
CA LEU A 148 43.69 13.13 7.25
C LEU A 148 42.53 13.09 6.26
N ILE A 149 41.89 11.93 6.12
CA ILE A 149 40.78 11.68 5.19
C ILE A 149 39.55 11.26 5.98
N PHE A 150 38.42 11.90 5.71
CA PHE A 150 37.11 11.43 6.20
C PHE A 150 36.25 10.94 5.05
N ASN A 151 35.47 9.88 5.31
CA ASN A 151 34.42 9.40 4.44
C ASN A 151 33.11 9.39 5.24
N LEU A 152 32.25 10.39 5.02
CA LEU A 152 30.91 10.45 5.61
C LEU A 152 29.91 10.01 4.55
N ASN A 153 29.14 9.00 4.90
CA ASN A 153 27.98 8.55 4.13
C ASN A 153 26.78 8.53 5.06
N ALA A 154 25.74 9.29 4.72
CA ALA A 154 24.48 9.31 5.46
C ALA A 154 23.33 9.14 4.49
N LYS A 155 22.37 8.29 4.84
CA LYS A 155 21.15 8.06 4.06
C LYS A 155 19.96 7.96 4.99
N GLY A 156 18.94 8.75 4.69
CA GLY A 156 17.65 8.70 5.37
C GLY A 156 16.56 8.29 4.38
N MET A 157 15.55 7.58 4.89
CA MET A 157 14.38 7.17 4.14
C MET A 157 13.16 7.25 5.05
N TYR A 158 12.07 7.75 4.50
CA TYR A 158 10.76 7.71 5.13
C TYR A 158 9.75 7.20 4.12
N ILE A 159 8.94 6.21 4.53
CA ILE A 159 7.92 5.56 3.71
C ILE A 159 6.58 5.68 4.41
N TYR A 160 5.59 6.09 3.66
CA TYR A 160 4.18 5.99 4.01
C TYR A 160 3.52 5.01 3.06
N ASN A 161 2.84 3.99 3.60
CA ASN A 161 2.03 3.07 2.83
C ASN A 161 0.57 3.19 3.26
N GLN A 162 -0.31 3.13 2.29
CA GLN A 162 -1.73 2.86 2.46
C GLN A 162 -2.02 1.53 1.76
N TYR A 163 -2.60 0.60 2.50
CA TYR A 163 -2.95 -0.72 2.01
C TYR A 163 -4.44 -0.77 1.69
N GLU A 164 -4.78 -1.42 0.61
CA GLU A 164 -6.16 -1.73 0.31
C GLU A 164 -6.70 -2.78 1.30
N PRO A 165 -8.02 -2.79 1.60
CA PRO A 165 -8.58 -3.64 2.66
C PRO A 165 -8.88 -5.10 2.24
N GLY A 166 -8.15 -5.66 1.27
CA GLY A 166 -8.34 -7.05 0.82
C GLY A 166 -9.43 -7.22 -0.25
N ILE A 167 -9.72 -6.17 -1.01
CA ILE A 167 -10.82 -6.15 -1.98
C ILE A 167 -10.45 -6.61 -3.40
N ALA A 168 -9.18 -6.91 -3.65
CA ALA A 168 -8.71 -7.22 -5.01
C ALA A 168 -9.50 -8.35 -5.71
N GLY A 169 -9.97 -9.35 -4.96
CA GLY A 169 -10.78 -10.44 -5.49
C GLY A 169 -12.30 -10.23 -5.39
N ALA A 170 -12.76 -9.15 -4.78
CA ALA A 170 -14.17 -8.98 -4.43
C ALA A 170 -15.11 -8.93 -5.65
N TYR A 171 -14.62 -8.52 -6.83
CA TYR A 171 -15.41 -8.51 -8.06
C TYR A 171 -15.87 -9.91 -8.52
N LEU A 172 -15.20 -10.99 -8.06
CA LEU A 172 -15.55 -12.36 -8.40
C LEU A 172 -16.78 -12.85 -7.61
N ASP A 173 -16.95 -12.32 -6.40
CA ASP A 173 -17.98 -12.78 -5.45
C ASP A 173 -19.17 -11.83 -5.36
N LYS A 174 -19.06 -10.64 -5.97
CA LYS A 174 -20.12 -9.64 -5.95
C LYS A 174 -21.15 -9.88 -7.03
N ASP A 175 -22.41 -9.76 -6.65
CA ASP A 175 -23.53 -9.83 -7.57
C ASP A 175 -23.60 -8.52 -8.40
N PRO A 176 -23.43 -8.60 -9.73
CA PRO A 176 -23.46 -7.44 -10.60
C PRO A 176 -24.85 -6.81 -10.75
N THR A 177 -25.92 -7.48 -10.30
CA THR A 177 -27.30 -6.96 -10.36
C THR A 177 -27.59 -6.01 -9.21
N GLN A 178 -26.73 -5.95 -8.18
CA GLN A 178 -26.93 -5.17 -6.97
C GLN A 178 -26.34 -3.76 -7.11
N PRO A 179 -27.00 -2.71 -6.56
CA PRO A 179 -26.48 -1.35 -6.60
C PRO A 179 -25.26 -1.17 -5.68
N ILE A 180 -24.51 -0.11 -5.94
CA ILE A 180 -23.36 0.26 -5.09
C ILE A 180 -23.84 0.92 -3.79
N TYR A 181 -24.86 1.79 -3.90
CA TYR A 181 -25.36 2.62 -2.82
C TYR A 181 -26.79 2.28 -2.44
N SER A 182 -27.16 2.60 -1.21
CA SER A 182 -28.49 2.37 -0.66
C SER A 182 -29.59 3.28 -1.20
N ASP A 183 -29.22 4.31 -1.94
CA ASP A 183 -30.14 5.23 -2.63
C ASP A 183 -30.53 4.78 -4.04
N GLY A 184 -29.95 3.65 -4.51
CA GLY A 184 -30.31 3.03 -5.77
C GLY A 184 -31.69 2.39 -5.79
N ASP A 185 -32.00 1.71 -6.90
CA ASP A 185 -33.21 0.88 -7.00
C ASP A 185 -33.03 -0.39 -6.15
N LEU A 186 -33.74 -0.46 -5.05
CA LEU A 186 -33.69 -1.57 -4.09
C LEU A 186 -34.76 -2.63 -4.35
N THR A 187 -35.36 -2.63 -5.54
CA THR A 187 -36.32 -3.65 -5.96
C THR A 187 -35.64 -4.81 -6.67
N ASN A 188 -36.12 -6.01 -6.44
CA ASN A 188 -35.70 -7.21 -7.15
C ASN A 188 -36.38 -7.28 -8.54
N VAL A 189 -36.03 -8.29 -9.32
CA VAL A 189 -36.61 -8.54 -10.66
C VAL A 189 -38.13 -8.81 -10.64
N TYR A 190 -38.73 -9.03 -9.47
CA TYR A 190 -40.17 -9.20 -9.28
C TYR A 190 -40.88 -7.91 -8.81
N GLY A 191 -40.14 -6.81 -8.65
CA GLY A 191 -40.66 -5.54 -8.15
C GLY A 191 -40.84 -5.49 -6.62
N GLU A 192 -40.26 -6.42 -5.90
CA GLU A 192 -40.33 -6.47 -4.43
C GLU A 192 -39.11 -5.76 -3.83
N ASN A 193 -39.32 -4.99 -2.77
CA ASN A 193 -38.22 -4.37 -2.05
C ASN A 193 -37.43 -5.43 -1.27
N ILE A 194 -36.16 -5.64 -1.63
CA ILE A 194 -35.31 -6.68 -1.02
C ILE A 194 -34.85 -6.38 0.41
N LEU A 195 -35.06 -5.17 0.87
CA LEU A 195 -34.84 -4.82 2.31
C LEU A 195 -35.98 -5.32 3.20
N ALA A 196 -37.10 -5.70 2.61
CA ALA A 196 -38.17 -6.38 3.33
C ALA A 196 -37.81 -7.85 3.53
N GLY A 197 -37.05 -8.16 4.57
CA GLY A 197 -36.75 -9.54 4.97
C GLY A 197 -37.98 -10.21 5.55
N VAL A 198 -38.41 -11.34 5.00
CA VAL A 198 -39.42 -12.21 5.62
C VAL A 198 -38.69 -13.18 6.53
N THR A 199 -38.82 -13.03 7.84
CA THR A 199 -38.41 -14.05 8.82
C THR A 199 -39.63 -14.50 9.61
N ASP A 200 -39.99 -15.78 9.49
CA ASP A 200 -41.04 -16.44 10.27
C ASP A 200 -42.40 -15.69 10.36
N GLY A 201 -42.83 -15.09 9.24
CA GLY A 201 -44.11 -14.39 9.15
C GLY A 201 -44.11 -12.98 9.73
N LYS A 202 -42.95 -12.40 10.04
CA LYS A 202 -42.81 -10.97 10.33
C LYS A 202 -41.99 -10.32 9.22
N ASP A 203 -42.57 -9.28 8.61
CA ASP A 203 -41.90 -8.43 7.64
C ASP A 203 -40.93 -7.53 8.42
N TYR A 204 -39.64 -7.72 8.23
CA TYR A 204 -38.61 -6.81 8.74
C TYR A 204 -38.30 -5.83 7.64
N TYR A 205 -38.61 -4.57 7.84
CA TYR A 205 -38.26 -3.48 6.93
C TYR A 205 -37.02 -2.79 7.51
N ILE A 206 -35.87 -2.84 6.78
CA ILE A 206 -34.78 -1.90 7.03
C ILE A 206 -35.10 -0.64 6.26
N THR A 207 -35.15 0.46 6.95
CA THR A 207 -35.36 1.77 6.34
C THR A 207 -34.05 2.23 5.67
N LYS A 208 -34.17 3.13 4.70
CA LYS A 208 -33.00 3.80 4.10
C LYS A 208 -32.16 4.50 5.18
N GLU A 209 -32.81 5.07 6.19
CA GLU A 209 -32.13 5.74 7.31
C GLU A 209 -31.29 4.77 8.14
N GLU A 210 -31.75 3.53 8.34
CA GLU A 210 -30.97 2.48 8.99
C GLU A 210 -29.79 2.03 8.14
N LEU A 211 -29.95 1.90 6.82
CA LEU A 211 -28.83 1.62 5.92
C LEU A 211 -27.78 2.74 5.95
N ASP A 212 -28.22 3.99 5.87
CA ASP A 212 -27.32 5.15 5.94
C ASP A 212 -26.60 5.20 7.29
N THR A 213 -27.28 4.82 8.37
CA THR A 213 -26.74 4.81 9.74
C THR A 213 -25.76 3.66 9.98
N TYR A 214 -26.08 2.45 9.53
CA TYR A 214 -25.27 1.25 9.83
C TYR A 214 -24.27 0.91 8.74
N TRP A 215 -24.46 1.38 7.49
CA TRP A 215 -23.67 1.00 6.33
C TRP A 215 -23.03 2.18 5.60
N GLY A 216 -23.19 3.40 6.14
CA GLY A 216 -22.61 4.61 5.55
C GLY A 216 -23.11 4.91 4.14
N GLY A 217 -24.35 4.55 3.82
CA GLY A 217 -24.99 4.79 2.54
C GLY A 217 -24.61 3.77 1.44
N PHE A 218 -23.86 2.72 1.75
CA PHE A 218 -23.56 1.66 0.80
C PHE A 218 -24.59 0.54 0.87
N PHE A 219 -24.93 0.00 -0.31
CA PHE A 219 -25.79 -1.16 -0.36
C PHE A 219 -25.06 -2.39 0.18
N GLN A 220 -25.69 -3.11 1.07
CA GLN A 220 -25.26 -4.40 1.56
C GLN A 220 -26.46 -5.36 1.53
N PRO A 221 -26.38 -6.48 0.80
CA PRO A 221 -27.48 -7.42 0.75
C PRO A 221 -27.68 -8.04 2.12
N LEU A 222 -28.93 -8.07 2.52
CA LEU A 222 -29.37 -8.72 3.75
C LEU A 222 -29.74 -10.16 3.43
N GLY A 223 -29.28 -11.09 4.21
CA GLY A 223 -29.60 -12.50 4.03
C GLY A 223 -30.68 -12.96 4.99
N THR A 224 -31.69 -13.63 4.47
CA THR A 224 -32.49 -14.53 5.27
C THR A 224 -31.72 -15.83 5.45
N SER A 225 -30.78 -15.89 6.37
CA SER A 225 -30.11 -17.15 6.66
C SER A 225 -30.78 -17.84 7.82
N SER A 226 -31.39 -18.98 7.57
CA SER A 226 -31.86 -19.91 8.59
C SER A 226 -30.75 -20.50 9.49
N ASN A 227 -29.50 -20.11 9.26
CA ASN A 227 -28.33 -20.59 9.98
C ASN A 227 -27.69 -19.55 10.91
N ILE A 228 -28.31 -18.41 11.10
CA ILE A 228 -27.79 -17.41 12.02
C ILE A 228 -28.47 -17.59 13.38
N ASN A 229 -27.72 -18.15 14.32
CA ASN A 229 -28.09 -18.33 15.70
C ASN A 229 -27.92 -17.02 16.49
N GLY A 230 -28.39 -15.90 15.96
CA GLY A 230 -28.36 -14.61 16.65
C GLY A 230 -29.74 -14.18 17.13
N PRO A 231 -29.84 -13.43 18.24
CA PRO A 231 -31.07 -12.79 18.64
C PRO A 231 -31.49 -11.78 17.56
N TYR A 232 -32.78 -11.62 17.35
CA TYR A 232 -33.40 -10.76 16.34
C TYR A 232 -33.01 -9.27 16.44
N ASP A 233 -32.35 -8.88 17.51
CA ASP A 233 -31.87 -7.52 17.80
C ASP A 233 -30.41 -7.33 17.51
N ASP A 234 -29.70 -8.35 16.99
CA ASP A 234 -28.28 -8.22 16.60
C ASP A 234 -28.16 -7.81 15.13
N PRO A 235 -27.71 -6.58 14.84
CA PRO A 235 -27.52 -6.12 13.47
C PRO A 235 -26.54 -6.99 12.65
N ASN A 236 -25.77 -7.86 13.31
CA ASN A 236 -24.85 -8.78 12.62
C ASN A 236 -25.55 -9.92 11.88
N TRP A 237 -26.76 -10.30 12.23
CA TRP A 237 -27.46 -11.38 11.53
C TRP A 237 -28.13 -10.97 10.22
N MET A 238 -28.16 -9.69 9.93
CA MET A 238 -28.74 -9.14 8.69
C MET A 238 -27.82 -9.27 7.46
N TYR A 239 -26.68 -9.90 7.60
CA TYR A 239 -25.78 -10.16 6.48
C TYR A 239 -26.17 -11.35 5.63
N SER A 240 -26.13 -11.18 4.32
CA SER A 240 -26.01 -12.32 3.43
C SER A 240 -24.58 -12.84 3.40
N LEU A 241 -24.35 -14.00 3.98
CA LEU A 241 -23.07 -14.71 3.83
C LEU A 241 -22.76 -15.12 2.39
N ARG A 242 -23.75 -15.04 1.48
CA ARG A 242 -23.60 -15.41 0.07
C ARG A 242 -23.12 -14.27 -0.80
N SER A 243 -23.15 -13.07 -0.31
CA SER A 243 -22.68 -11.88 -1.02
C SER A 243 -21.64 -11.22 -0.15
N GLY A 244 -20.40 -11.20 -0.59
CA GLY A 244 -19.30 -10.54 0.11
C GLY A 244 -19.61 -9.09 0.46
N ALA A 245 -18.88 -8.52 1.41
CA ALA A 245 -19.02 -7.12 1.81
C ALA A 245 -18.84 -6.18 0.60
N ASN A 246 -19.55 -5.05 0.60
CA ASN A 246 -19.40 -4.06 -0.46
C ASN A 246 -17.96 -3.53 -0.47
N PRO A 247 -17.19 -3.73 -1.56
CA PRO A 247 -15.77 -3.37 -1.59
C PRO A 247 -15.53 -1.87 -1.52
N LEU A 248 -16.46 -1.05 -2.01
CA LEU A 248 -16.35 0.41 -1.92
C LEU A 248 -16.62 0.91 -0.50
N ALA A 249 -17.55 0.26 0.22
CA ALA A 249 -17.75 0.50 1.64
C ALA A 249 -16.48 0.16 2.44
N GLN A 250 -15.82 -0.95 2.13
CA GLN A 250 -14.56 -1.29 2.77
C GLN A 250 -13.47 -0.25 2.50
N LEU A 251 -13.34 0.23 1.26
CA LEU A 251 -12.40 1.30 0.91
C LEU A 251 -12.64 2.60 1.69
N GLN A 252 -13.90 2.93 1.96
CA GLN A 252 -14.26 4.16 2.67
C GLN A 252 -14.15 4.01 4.19
N HIS A 253 -14.49 2.85 4.72
CA HIS A 253 -14.66 2.64 6.17
C HIS A 253 -13.49 1.94 6.83
N GLN A 254 -12.56 1.38 6.05
CA GLN A 254 -11.35 0.76 6.56
C GLN A 254 -10.12 1.52 6.08
N SER A 255 -9.21 1.79 6.99
CA SER A 255 -7.92 2.40 6.69
C SER A 255 -6.80 1.58 7.34
N ASN A 256 -5.91 1.06 6.51
CA ASN A 256 -4.70 0.38 6.95
C ASN A 256 -3.50 1.15 6.41
N THR A 257 -2.77 1.78 7.31
CA THR A 257 -1.62 2.61 6.94
C THR A 257 -0.39 2.19 7.72
N SER A 258 0.78 2.35 7.11
CA SER A 258 2.04 2.20 7.83
C SER A 258 3.00 3.35 7.50
N ASN A 259 3.76 3.73 8.51
CA ASN A 259 4.87 4.66 8.41
C ASN A 259 6.14 3.91 8.82
N ALA A 260 7.19 4.02 8.02
CA ALA A 260 8.48 3.48 8.35
C ALA A 260 9.57 4.50 8.03
N GLY A 261 10.56 4.60 8.91
CA GLY A 261 11.72 5.41 8.68
C GLY A 261 12.99 4.63 8.94
N GLN A 262 14.03 4.93 8.17
CA GLN A 262 15.36 4.37 8.38
C GLN A 262 16.41 5.46 8.17
N PHE A 263 17.40 5.44 9.03
CA PHE A 263 18.63 6.22 8.88
C PHE A 263 19.82 5.28 8.95
N VAL A 264 20.70 5.37 7.96
CA VAL A 264 21.96 4.66 7.92
C VAL A 264 23.08 5.66 7.75
N GLY A 265 24.04 5.66 8.66
CA GLY A 265 25.20 6.54 8.61
C GLY A 265 26.48 5.77 8.82
N ASN A 266 27.53 6.19 8.13
CA ASN A 266 28.90 5.71 8.31
C ASN A 266 29.87 6.88 8.24
N LEU A 267 30.71 6.99 9.25
CA LEU A 267 31.84 7.93 9.29
C LEU A 267 33.13 7.14 9.44
N GLU A 268 33.97 7.22 8.45
CA GLU A 268 35.30 6.62 8.42
C GLU A 268 36.34 7.74 8.46
N ALA A 269 37.34 7.60 9.31
CA ALA A 269 38.45 8.51 9.41
C ALA A 269 39.77 7.73 9.26
N THR A 270 40.62 8.21 8.39
CA THR A 270 41.95 7.64 8.16
C THR A 270 43.00 8.72 8.35
N TYR A 271 43.97 8.49 9.23
CA TYR A 271 45.07 9.41 9.49
C TYR A 271 46.40 8.73 9.27
N LYS A 272 47.20 9.28 8.34
CA LYS A 272 48.62 8.94 8.14
C LYS A 272 49.47 9.82 9.03
N VAL A 273 50.26 9.19 9.90
CA VAL A 273 51.05 9.93 10.88
C VAL A 273 52.18 10.71 10.18
N HIS A 274 52.23 12.01 10.41
CA HIS A 274 53.29 12.88 9.86
C HIS A 274 54.64 12.45 10.31
N GLY A 275 55.59 12.26 9.38
CA GLY A 275 56.96 11.84 9.63
C GLY A 275 57.09 10.31 9.88
N PHE A 276 56.00 9.57 9.89
CA PHE A 276 55.98 8.11 9.93
C PHE A 276 54.80 7.59 9.14
N GLU A 277 54.80 7.81 7.84
CA GLU A 277 53.63 7.63 6.93
C GLU A 277 53.22 6.16 6.74
N ASP A 278 54.07 5.21 7.10
CA ASP A 278 53.76 3.79 7.13
C ASP A 278 52.76 3.45 8.26
N LEU A 279 52.62 4.33 9.27
CA LEU A 279 51.63 4.18 10.34
C LEU A 279 50.36 4.89 9.94
N VAL A 280 49.30 4.08 9.71
CA VAL A 280 47.97 4.55 9.36
C VAL A 280 47.00 4.19 10.47
N LEU A 281 46.39 5.20 11.07
CA LEU A 281 45.31 5.03 12.04
C LEU A 281 43.98 5.08 11.28
N HIS A 282 43.14 4.09 11.56
CA HIS A 282 41.83 3.97 10.93
C HIS A 282 40.74 3.85 11.98
N ALA A 283 39.68 4.65 11.86
CA ALA A 283 38.49 4.59 12.71
C ALA A 283 37.26 4.54 11.84
N ASN A 284 36.30 3.68 12.18
CA ASN A 284 35.03 3.55 11.49
C ASN A 284 33.88 3.51 12.49
N LEU A 285 32.92 4.42 12.33
CA LEU A 285 31.72 4.53 13.13
C LEU A 285 30.50 4.36 12.23
N GLY A 286 29.66 3.37 12.54
CA GLY A 286 28.41 3.11 11.84
C GLY A 286 27.20 3.29 12.73
N ALA A 287 26.12 3.81 12.17
CA ALA A 287 24.82 3.90 12.84
C ALA A 287 23.73 3.40 11.89
N ASP A 288 22.86 2.54 12.38
CA ASP A 288 21.63 2.13 11.68
C ASP A 288 20.47 2.26 12.67
N TYR A 289 19.51 3.08 12.31
CA TYR A 289 18.32 3.32 13.11
C TYR A 289 17.09 3.17 12.23
N SER A 290 16.14 2.36 12.67
CA SER A 290 14.87 2.19 11.98
C SER A 290 13.70 2.20 12.94
N PHE A 291 12.57 2.69 12.47
CA PHE A 291 11.31 2.63 13.19
C PHE A 291 10.18 2.33 12.21
N GLY A 292 9.12 1.73 12.72
CA GLY A 292 7.91 1.45 11.96
C GLY A 292 6.68 1.56 12.86
N LYS A 293 5.58 1.99 12.25
CA LYS A 293 4.28 2.10 12.90
C LYS A 293 3.22 1.72 11.90
N GLN A 294 2.33 0.81 12.27
CA GLN A 294 1.14 0.48 11.51
C GLN A 294 -0.10 0.93 12.27
N THR A 295 -1.08 1.43 11.55
CA THR A 295 -2.36 1.87 12.11
C THR A 295 -3.48 1.25 11.28
N ASN A 296 -4.35 0.48 11.92
CA ASN A 296 -5.56 -0.06 11.35
C ASN A 296 -6.75 0.66 11.97
N VAL A 297 -7.64 1.16 11.14
CA VAL A 297 -8.86 1.84 11.58
C VAL A 297 -10.05 1.18 10.89
N ASN A 298 -11.02 0.77 11.68
CA ASN A 298 -12.35 0.38 11.22
C ASN A 298 -13.36 1.40 11.70
N SER A 299 -14.10 2.00 10.78
CA SER A 299 -15.20 2.90 11.12
C SER A 299 -16.35 2.11 11.76
N LEU A 300 -17.11 2.78 12.60
CA LEU A 300 -18.34 2.25 13.19
C LEU A 300 -19.34 1.76 12.12
N TYR A 301 -19.36 2.44 10.98
CA TYR A 301 -20.26 2.14 9.85
C TYR A 301 -19.67 1.11 8.87
N GLY A 302 -18.52 0.52 9.18
CA GLY A 302 -17.87 -0.44 8.29
C GLY A 302 -18.44 -1.84 8.42
N THR A 303 -18.57 -2.55 7.29
CA THR A 303 -18.93 -3.98 7.28
C THR A 303 -18.06 -4.81 8.21
N ALA A 304 -16.78 -4.49 8.34
CA ALA A 304 -15.89 -5.20 9.24
C ALA A 304 -16.26 -5.03 10.70
N SER A 305 -16.74 -3.85 11.12
CA SER A 305 -17.15 -3.62 12.52
C SER A 305 -18.41 -4.40 12.87
N HIS A 306 -19.34 -4.50 11.94
CA HIS A 306 -20.57 -5.31 12.11
C HIS A 306 -20.25 -6.80 12.12
N TYR A 307 -19.32 -7.24 11.25
CA TYR A 307 -18.99 -8.66 11.12
C TYR A 307 -18.17 -9.20 12.30
N THR A 308 -17.24 -8.39 12.83
CA THR A 308 -16.31 -8.79 13.89
C THR A 308 -16.68 -8.22 15.26
N GLY A 309 -17.64 -7.30 15.32
CA GLY A 309 -17.95 -6.54 16.53
C GLY A 309 -16.84 -5.56 16.93
N TRP A 310 -15.80 -5.40 16.09
CA TRP A 310 -14.67 -4.53 16.39
C TRP A 310 -14.72 -3.26 15.53
N ASN A 311 -14.78 -2.14 16.21
CA ASN A 311 -14.64 -0.81 15.61
C ASN A 311 -13.59 -0.02 16.40
N GLY A 312 -12.92 0.91 15.77
CA GLY A 312 -11.90 1.73 16.40
C GLY A 312 -10.58 1.75 15.65
N ALA A 313 -9.52 2.12 16.34
CA ALA A 313 -8.18 2.20 15.80
C ALA A 313 -7.22 1.30 16.59
N GLU A 314 -6.47 0.47 15.88
CA GLU A 314 -5.36 -0.30 16.41
C GLU A 314 -4.05 0.27 15.88
N GLN A 315 -3.06 0.41 16.76
CA GLN A 315 -1.72 0.86 16.42
C GLN A 315 -0.69 -0.16 16.89
N LYS A 316 0.17 -0.62 15.97
CA LYS A 316 1.28 -1.54 16.21
C LYS A 316 2.63 -0.91 15.89
#